data_bf278bae3434ea842c22991556759f56
#
_entry.id   bf278bae3434ea842c22991556759f56
#
_cell.length_a   1.000
_cell.length_b   1.000
_cell.length_c   1.000
_cell.angle_alpha   90.00
_cell.angle_beta   90.00
_cell.angle_gamma   90.00
#
_symmetry.space_group_name_H-M   'P 1'
#
loop_
_entity.id
_entity.type
_entity.pdbx_description
1 polymer ?
#
loop_
_entity_poly.entity_id
_entity_poly.type
_entity_poly.pdbx_seq_one_letter_code
_entity_poly.pdbx_strand_id
1 'polypeptide(L)'
;MTPKDKQLANSIYLILAALFIASLVTSNLIFQKFFYWEPFGWYRFEISVGILPYPITFLITDILSEIYGKKKANQVVIAGIFASFFSILIILAADFTTAINNSPVNNETFHQVFGLSPFAVFASMIAYLFAQFIDIRIFHFWKQLTKGKHLWLR
;
A
#
# COMPACT_ATOMS: atom_id res chain seq x y z
N MET A 1 -31.98 1.29 -4.97
CA MET A 1 -31.08 0.91 -3.86
C MET A 1 -31.76 1.29 -2.56
N THR A 2 -32.04 0.35 -1.68
CA THR A 2 -32.69 0.62 -0.38
C THR A 2 -31.73 1.35 0.58
N PRO A 3 -32.23 2.00 1.65
CA PRO A 3 -31.34 2.62 2.66
C PRO A 3 -30.33 1.61 3.27
N LYS A 4 -30.75 0.33 3.45
CA LYS A 4 -29.88 -0.75 3.94
C LYS A 4 -28.77 -1.09 2.95
N ASP A 5 -29.08 -1.14 1.64
CA ASP A 5 -28.06 -1.41 0.61
C ASP A 5 -27.01 -0.30 0.55
N LYS A 6 -27.40 0.96 0.72
CA LYS A 6 -26.48 2.10 0.77
C LYS A 6 -25.56 2.02 1.98
N GLN A 7 -26.12 1.66 3.14
CA GLN A 7 -25.32 1.49 4.35
C GLN A 7 -24.31 0.35 4.20
N LEU A 8 -24.72 -0.80 3.66
CA LEU A 8 -23.83 -1.92 3.39
C LEU A 8 -22.71 -1.54 2.42
N ALA A 9 -23.05 -0.88 1.31
CA ALA A 9 -22.06 -0.40 0.33
C ALA A 9 -21.03 0.55 0.96
N ASN A 10 -21.46 1.49 1.82
CA ASN A 10 -20.54 2.38 2.53
C ASN A 10 -19.63 1.62 3.51
N SER A 11 -20.17 0.63 4.22
CA SER A 11 -19.36 -0.19 5.13
C SER A 11 -18.30 -1.00 4.37
N ILE A 12 -18.66 -1.61 3.25
CA ILE A 12 -17.70 -2.33 2.39
C ILE A 12 -16.63 -1.37 1.85
N TYR A 13 -17.01 -0.17 1.39
CA TYR A 13 -16.06 0.84 0.94
C TYR A 13 -15.04 1.20 2.04
N LEU A 14 -15.50 1.44 3.27
CA LEU A 14 -14.64 1.77 4.40
C LEU A 14 -13.69 0.62 4.76
N ILE A 15 -14.17 -0.62 4.75
CA ILE A 15 -13.34 -1.80 5.01
C ILE A 15 -12.25 -1.93 3.94
N LEU A 16 -12.60 -1.82 2.67
CA LEU A 16 -11.63 -1.87 1.57
C LEU A 16 -10.60 -0.74 1.66
N ALA A 17 -11.04 0.48 1.96
CA ALA A 17 -10.14 1.61 2.16
C ALA A 17 -9.19 1.38 3.34
N ALA A 18 -9.67 0.87 4.46
CA ALA A 18 -8.86 0.55 5.63
C ALA A 18 -7.82 -0.55 5.32
N LEU A 19 -8.21 -1.61 4.62
CA LEU A 19 -7.31 -2.68 4.19
C LEU A 19 -6.23 -2.18 3.22
N PHE A 20 -6.60 -1.31 2.28
CA PHE A 20 -5.65 -0.66 1.39
C PHE A 20 -4.61 0.13 2.16
N ILE A 21 -5.06 1.01 3.05
CA ILE A 21 -4.18 1.86 3.87
C ILE A 21 -3.27 1.01 4.76
N ALA A 22 -3.83 0.00 5.43
CA ALA A 22 -3.07 -0.92 6.27
C ALA A 22 -2.00 -1.67 5.46
N SER A 23 -2.34 -2.19 4.28
CA SER A 23 -1.40 -2.87 3.39
C SER A 23 -0.27 -1.95 2.95
N LEU A 24 -0.58 -0.71 2.55
CA LEU A 24 0.42 0.27 2.12
C LEU A 24 1.36 0.67 3.26
N VAL A 25 0.83 0.98 4.44
CA VAL A 25 1.63 1.34 5.63
C VAL A 25 2.50 0.16 6.06
N THR A 26 1.93 -1.05 6.15
CA THR A 26 2.69 -2.25 6.54
C THR A 26 3.81 -2.54 5.54
N SER A 27 3.56 -2.40 4.23
CA SER A 27 4.60 -2.55 3.21
C SER A 27 5.78 -1.63 3.47
N ASN A 28 5.52 -0.37 3.80
CA ASN A 28 6.55 0.62 4.12
C ASN A 28 7.30 0.35 5.44
N LEU A 29 6.70 -0.40 6.38
CA LEU A 29 7.35 -0.76 7.64
C LEU A 29 8.28 -1.97 7.52
N ILE A 30 7.94 -2.92 6.67
CA ILE A 30 8.65 -4.21 6.59
C ILE A 30 9.61 -4.33 5.39
N PHE A 31 9.73 -3.29 4.57
CA PHE A 31 10.45 -3.38 3.29
C PHE A 31 11.95 -3.61 3.42
N GLN A 32 12.56 -3.33 4.57
CA GLN A 32 13.99 -3.53 4.82
C GLN A 32 14.41 -4.99 4.92
N LYS A 33 13.47 -5.90 5.14
CA LYS A 33 13.75 -7.33 5.14
C LYS A 33 13.72 -7.86 3.71
N PHE A 34 14.80 -8.52 3.30
CA PHE A 34 14.91 -9.15 1.99
C PHE A 34 14.86 -10.67 2.13
N PHE A 35 14.34 -11.35 1.11
CA PHE A 35 14.34 -12.79 0.99
C PHE A 35 14.71 -13.21 -0.44
N TYR A 36 15.18 -14.44 -0.56
CA TYR A 36 15.47 -15.01 -1.86
C TYR A 36 14.23 -15.67 -2.46
N TRP A 37 14.02 -15.43 -3.74
CA TRP A 37 12.99 -16.08 -4.52
C TRP A 37 13.63 -16.67 -5.78
N GLU A 38 13.56 -18.00 -5.94
CA GLU A 38 14.19 -18.75 -7.04
C GLU A 38 13.12 -19.50 -7.84
N PRO A 39 12.27 -18.81 -8.61
CA PRO A 39 11.31 -19.49 -9.46
C PRO A 39 12.09 -20.25 -10.52
N PHE A 40 11.88 -21.55 -10.63
CA PHE A 40 12.53 -22.43 -11.62
C PHE A 40 14.02 -22.74 -11.39
N GLY A 41 14.65 -22.29 -10.29
CA GLY A 41 16.05 -22.61 -9.96
C GLY A 41 17.12 -22.00 -10.89
N TRP A 42 16.76 -21.06 -11.77
CA TRP A 42 17.67 -20.48 -12.76
C TRP A 42 18.31 -19.17 -12.30
N TYR A 43 17.57 -18.40 -11.52
CA TYR A 43 18.04 -17.11 -11.05
C TYR A 43 17.50 -16.83 -9.64
N ARG A 44 18.39 -16.34 -8.79
CA ARG A 44 18.08 -15.96 -7.41
C ARG A 44 17.76 -14.48 -7.37
N PHE A 45 16.48 -14.16 -7.17
CA PHE A 45 16.03 -12.78 -6.95
C PHE A 45 16.13 -12.42 -5.49
N GLU A 46 16.70 -11.25 -5.19
CA GLU A 46 16.64 -10.63 -3.87
C GLU A 46 15.46 -9.68 -3.83
N ILE A 47 14.44 -10.04 -3.09
CA ILE A 47 13.17 -9.32 -3.07
C ILE A 47 12.87 -8.82 -1.68
N SER A 48 12.46 -7.55 -1.57
CA SER A 48 12.00 -6.98 -0.31
C SER A 48 10.68 -7.63 0.15
N VAL A 49 10.57 -7.92 1.45
CA VAL A 49 9.32 -8.42 2.06
C VAL A 49 8.18 -7.41 1.89
N GLY A 50 8.49 -6.12 1.78
CA GLY A 50 7.51 -5.07 1.51
C GLY A 50 6.69 -5.29 0.23
N ILE A 51 7.14 -6.13 -0.71
CA ILE A 51 6.37 -6.44 -1.92
C ILE A 51 5.12 -7.29 -1.62
N LEU A 52 5.07 -8.03 -0.51
CA LEU A 52 3.99 -8.96 -0.22
C LEU A 52 2.60 -8.30 -0.10
N PRO A 53 2.45 -7.10 0.50
CA PRO A 53 1.16 -6.43 0.55
C PRO A 53 0.74 -5.74 -0.77
N TYR A 54 1.65 -5.52 -1.73
CA TYR A 54 1.33 -4.79 -2.97
C TYR A 54 0.20 -5.44 -3.80
N PRO A 55 0.17 -6.76 -4.04
CA PRO A 55 -0.94 -7.37 -4.78
C PRO A 55 -2.30 -7.07 -4.16
N ILE A 56 -2.35 -6.97 -2.81
CA ILE A 56 -3.58 -6.63 -2.08
C ILE A 56 -4.00 -5.19 -2.39
N THR A 57 -3.05 -4.25 -2.45
CA THR A 57 -3.37 -2.84 -2.76
C THR A 57 -3.92 -2.68 -4.17
N PHE A 58 -3.35 -3.35 -5.16
CA PHE A 58 -3.84 -3.33 -6.54
C PHE A 58 -5.23 -3.98 -6.65
N LEU A 59 -5.41 -5.16 -6.06
CA LEU A 59 -6.72 -5.83 -6.04
C LEU A 59 -7.81 -4.94 -5.44
N ILE A 60 -7.52 -4.27 -4.32
CA ILE A 60 -8.48 -3.38 -3.66
C ILE A 60 -8.80 -2.17 -4.54
N THR A 61 -7.83 -1.55 -5.19
CA THR A 61 -8.08 -0.41 -6.07
C THR A 61 -8.87 -0.80 -7.31
N ASP A 62 -8.67 -2.01 -7.85
CA ASP A 62 -9.48 -2.56 -8.94
C ASP A 62 -10.93 -2.75 -8.51
N ILE A 63 -11.16 -3.37 -7.35
CA ILE A 63 -12.51 -3.57 -6.79
C ILE A 63 -13.18 -2.21 -6.55
N LEU A 64 -12.47 -1.26 -5.94
CA LEU A 64 -12.99 0.09 -5.71
C LEU A 64 -13.31 0.82 -7.02
N SER A 65 -12.44 0.68 -8.01
CA SER A 65 -12.64 1.29 -9.34
C SER A 65 -13.84 0.70 -10.07
N GLU A 66 -14.06 -0.62 -9.95
CA GLU A 66 -15.19 -1.31 -10.58
C GLU A 66 -16.52 -0.95 -9.92
N ILE A 67 -16.59 -1.00 -8.59
CA ILE A 67 -17.85 -0.85 -7.84
C ILE A 67 -18.18 0.63 -7.56
N TYR A 68 -17.19 1.43 -7.16
CA TYR A 68 -17.40 2.82 -6.70
C TYR A 68 -16.88 3.88 -7.67
N GLY A 69 -16.18 3.45 -8.73
CA GLY A 69 -15.64 4.29 -9.79
C GLY A 69 -14.30 4.96 -9.43
N LYS A 70 -13.61 5.42 -10.48
CA LYS A 70 -12.26 6.00 -10.44
C LYS A 70 -12.06 7.08 -9.38
N LYS A 71 -13.04 7.98 -9.20
CA LYS A 71 -12.92 9.09 -8.25
C LYS A 71 -12.78 8.58 -6.82
N LYS A 72 -13.54 7.57 -6.44
CA LYS A 72 -13.50 6.95 -5.12
C LYS A 72 -12.22 6.14 -4.91
N ALA A 73 -11.77 5.38 -5.91
CA ALA A 73 -10.50 4.67 -5.86
C ALA A 73 -9.32 5.65 -5.66
N ASN A 74 -9.24 6.73 -6.44
CA ASN A 74 -8.21 7.75 -6.28
C ASN A 74 -8.22 8.41 -4.89
N GLN A 75 -9.40 8.64 -4.28
CA GLN A 75 -9.48 9.17 -2.92
C GLN A 75 -8.83 8.24 -1.91
N VAL A 76 -9.03 6.93 -2.04
CA VAL A 76 -8.42 5.93 -1.15
C VAL A 76 -6.90 5.89 -1.33
N VAL A 77 -6.40 5.95 -2.58
CA VAL A 77 -4.96 6.03 -2.86
C VAL A 77 -4.33 7.25 -2.20
N ILE A 78 -4.93 8.42 -2.37
CA ILE A 78 -4.45 9.66 -1.74
C ILE A 78 -4.47 9.54 -0.22
N ALA A 79 -5.56 9.01 0.37
CA ALA A 79 -5.64 8.79 1.82
C ALA A 79 -4.54 7.84 2.33
N GLY A 80 -4.22 6.77 1.57
CA GLY A 80 -3.13 5.85 1.88
C GLY A 80 -1.76 6.52 1.90
N ILE A 81 -1.51 7.43 0.97
CA ILE A 81 -0.25 8.21 0.93
C ILE A 81 -0.14 9.12 2.14
N PHE A 82 -1.22 9.84 2.50
CA PHE A 82 -1.23 10.66 3.71
C PHE A 82 -1.00 9.81 4.97
N ALA A 83 -1.63 8.64 5.07
CA ALA A 83 -1.44 7.72 6.19
C ALA A 83 0.01 7.21 6.26
N SER A 84 0.62 6.86 5.12
CA SER A 84 2.03 6.44 5.07
C SER A 84 2.96 7.56 5.48
N PHE A 85 2.74 8.79 5.00
CA PHE A 85 3.52 9.95 5.39
C PHE A 85 3.41 10.23 6.90
N PHE A 86 2.19 10.19 7.43
CA PHE A 86 1.94 10.34 8.87
C PHE A 86 2.69 9.27 9.68
N SER A 87 2.65 8.01 9.24
CA SER A 87 3.36 6.90 9.90
C SER A 87 4.87 7.14 9.94
N ILE A 88 5.46 7.66 8.85
CA ILE A 88 6.89 8.02 8.81
C ILE A 88 7.20 9.13 9.83
N LEU A 89 6.37 10.16 9.91
CA LEU A 89 6.57 11.22 10.90
C LEU A 89 6.55 10.70 12.34
N ILE A 90 5.64 9.78 12.65
CA ILE A 90 5.57 9.14 13.98
C ILE A 90 6.83 8.30 14.24
N ILE A 91 7.30 7.54 13.25
CA ILE A 91 8.53 6.74 13.38
C ILE A 91 9.75 7.63 13.60
N LEU A 92 9.89 8.72 12.84
CA LEU A 92 10.97 9.68 13.03
C LEU A 92 10.90 10.30 14.42
N ALA A 93 9.73 10.70 14.89
CA ALA A 93 9.56 11.22 16.24
C ALA A 93 9.95 10.17 17.30
N ALA A 94 9.61 8.91 17.10
CA ALA A 94 9.98 7.80 17.98
C ALA A 94 11.50 7.54 17.98
N ASP A 95 12.15 7.65 16.84
CA ASP A 95 13.61 7.46 16.70
C ASP A 95 14.42 8.54 17.46
N PHE A 96 13.86 9.74 17.63
CA PHE A 96 14.45 10.79 18.45
C PHE A 96 14.30 10.56 19.97
N THR A 97 13.46 9.63 20.40
CA THR A 97 13.27 9.33 21.82
C THR A 97 14.32 8.34 22.31
N THR A 98 14.90 8.60 23.47
CA THR A 98 15.93 7.72 24.04
C THR A 98 15.31 6.52 24.75
N ALA A 99 15.73 5.32 24.37
CA ALA A 99 15.32 4.09 25.03
C ALA A 99 15.86 4.03 26.48
N ILE A 100 15.06 3.53 27.39
CA ILE A 100 15.49 3.25 28.77
C ILE A 100 16.42 2.02 28.81
N ASN A 101 17.25 1.89 29.86
CA ASN A 101 18.25 0.82 29.98
C ASN A 101 17.68 -0.61 29.86
N ASN A 102 16.42 -0.83 30.25
CA ASN A 102 15.76 -2.13 30.19
C ASN A 102 14.77 -2.23 29.01
N SER A 103 14.90 -1.39 28.00
CA SER A 103 14.08 -1.48 26.81
C SER A 103 14.39 -2.76 26.02
N PRO A 104 13.39 -3.53 25.58
CA PRO A 104 13.59 -4.70 24.71
C PRO A 104 14.28 -4.36 23.39
N VAL A 105 14.13 -3.12 22.92
CA VAL A 105 14.73 -2.59 21.71
C VAL A 105 15.51 -1.34 22.10
N ASN A 106 16.83 -1.32 21.84
CA ASN A 106 17.68 -0.16 22.06
C ASN A 106 17.60 0.82 20.87
N ASN A 107 18.17 2.02 21.05
CA ASN A 107 18.15 3.04 20.02
C ASN A 107 18.77 2.58 18.71
N GLU A 108 19.89 1.87 18.77
CA GLU A 108 20.60 1.40 17.58
C GLU A 108 19.78 0.39 16.77
N THR A 109 19.18 -0.59 17.44
CA THR A 109 18.30 -1.58 16.79
C THR A 109 17.04 -0.93 16.20
N PHE A 110 16.45 0.04 16.95
CA PHE A 110 15.29 0.78 16.44
C PHE A 110 15.66 1.58 15.20
N HIS A 111 16.78 2.30 15.24
CA HIS A 111 17.27 3.08 14.11
C HIS A 111 17.62 2.20 12.90
N GLN A 112 18.24 1.03 13.10
CA GLN A 112 18.52 0.08 12.03
C GLN A 112 17.24 -0.42 11.34
N VAL A 113 16.17 -0.65 12.10
CA VAL A 113 14.93 -1.21 11.54
C VAL A 113 14.01 -0.13 10.97
N PHE A 114 13.96 1.05 11.59
CA PHE A 114 12.98 2.07 11.24
C PHE A 114 13.58 3.41 10.79
N GLY A 115 14.85 3.67 11.13
CA GLY A 115 15.54 4.94 10.85
C GLY A 115 16.05 5.09 9.43
N LEU A 116 15.60 4.25 8.52
CA LEU A 116 15.99 4.36 7.12
C LEU A 116 15.68 5.72 6.57
N SER A 117 16.62 6.15 5.75
CA SER A 117 16.61 7.42 5.04
C SER A 117 15.17 7.83 4.65
N PRO A 118 14.62 8.88 5.25
CA PRO A 118 13.30 9.41 4.88
C PRO A 118 13.17 9.65 3.37
N PHE A 119 14.30 9.91 2.70
CA PHE A 119 14.37 10.09 1.25
C PHE A 119 14.06 8.80 0.47
N ALA A 120 14.54 7.63 0.92
CA ALA A 120 14.27 6.37 0.25
C ALA A 120 12.77 6.02 0.32
N VAL A 121 12.18 6.21 1.50
CA VAL A 121 10.73 5.98 1.69
C VAL A 121 9.92 7.00 0.90
N PHE A 122 10.30 8.27 0.89
CA PHE A 122 9.63 9.31 0.12
C PHE A 122 9.70 9.03 -1.39
N ALA A 123 10.88 8.66 -1.91
CA ALA A 123 11.02 8.27 -3.31
C ALA A 123 10.17 7.05 -3.67
N SER A 124 10.14 6.03 -2.81
CA SER A 124 9.30 4.85 -2.98
C SER A 124 7.80 5.20 -2.99
N MET A 125 7.37 6.12 -2.12
CA MET A 125 5.98 6.58 -2.08
C MET A 125 5.60 7.35 -3.35
N ILE A 126 6.47 8.19 -3.88
CA ILE A 126 6.24 8.88 -5.15
C ILE A 126 6.13 7.87 -6.29
N ALA A 127 7.07 6.93 -6.40
CA ALA A 127 7.04 5.89 -7.42
C ALA A 127 5.74 5.05 -7.31
N TYR A 128 5.34 4.68 -6.11
CA TYR A 128 4.10 3.96 -5.86
C TYR A 128 2.87 4.77 -6.28
N LEU A 129 2.83 6.07 -5.96
CA LEU A 129 1.74 6.96 -6.36
C LEU A 129 1.56 6.96 -7.89
N PHE A 130 2.67 7.13 -8.63
CA PHE A 130 2.63 7.10 -10.09
C PHE A 130 2.15 5.76 -10.61
N ALA A 131 2.70 4.65 -10.09
CA ALA A 131 2.30 3.31 -10.48
C ALA A 131 0.80 3.08 -10.25
N GLN A 132 0.29 3.48 -9.08
CA GLN A 132 -1.10 3.29 -8.70
C GLN A 132 -2.07 4.14 -9.56
N PHE A 133 -1.70 5.39 -9.89
CA PHE A 133 -2.53 6.21 -10.77
C PHE A 133 -2.51 5.72 -12.22
N ILE A 134 -1.37 5.19 -12.69
CA ILE A 134 -1.26 4.57 -14.00
C ILE A 134 -2.15 3.32 -14.06
N ASP A 135 -2.07 2.47 -13.02
CA ASP A 135 -2.88 1.25 -12.91
C ASP A 135 -4.38 1.55 -12.98
N ILE A 136 -4.87 2.49 -12.16
CA ILE A 136 -6.28 2.92 -12.21
C ILE A 136 -6.67 3.45 -13.61
N ARG A 137 -5.76 4.15 -14.31
CA ARG A 137 -6.03 4.64 -15.67
C ARG A 137 -6.08 3.50 -16.69
N ILE A 138 -5.14 2.56 -16.60
CA ILE A 138 -5.10 1.37 -17.46
C ILE A 138 -6.34 0.53 -17.25
N PHE A 139 -6.73 0.29 -15.99
CA PHE A 139 -7.96 -0.41 -15.66
C PHE A 139 -9.19 0.22 -16.33
N HIS A 140 -9.37 1.53 -16.21
CA HIS A 140 -10.50 2.22 -16.84
C HIS A 140 -10.42 2.25 -18.37
N PHE A 141 -9.22 2.33 -18.94
CA PHE A 141 -9.02 2.23 -20.39
C PHE A 141 -9.50 0.87 -20.92
N TRP A 142 -9.06 -0.23 -20.30
CA TRP A 142 -9.49 -1.57 -20.66
C TRP A 142 -11.01 -1.79 -20.41
N LYS A 143 -11.53 -1.24 -19.33
CA LYS A 143 -12.97 -1.27 -19.05
C LYS A 143 -13.79 -0.62 -20.16
N GLN A 144 -13.35 0.53 -20.67
CA GLN A 144 -14.00 1.21 -21.79
C GLN A 144 -13.87 0.41 -23.10
N LEU A 145 -12.67 -0.08 -23.42
CA LEU A 145 -12.39 -0.83 -24.63
C LEU A 145 -13.19 -2.13 -24.69
N THR A 146 -13.32 -2.85 -23.58
CA THR A 146 -14.05 -4.13 -23.49
C THR A 146 -15.54 -3.96 -23.23
N LYS A 147 -16.06 -2.71 -23.16
CA LYS A 147 -17.45 -2.40 -22.81
C LYS A 147 -17.93 -3.14 -21.56
N GLY A 148 -17.03 -3.36 -20.61
CA GLY A 148 -17.32 -4.05 -19.36
C GLY A 148 -17.39 -5.59 -19.41
N LYS A 149 -17.18 -6.22 -20.56
CA LYS A 149 -17.47 -7.66 -20.75
C LYS A 149 -16.37 -8.63 -20.29
N HIS A 150 -15.12 -8.21 -20.14
CA HIS A 150 -13.98 -9.11 -19.83
C HIS A 150 -13.22 -8.63 -18.60
N LEU A 151 -13.70 -9.02 -17.41
CA LEU A 151 -13.09 -8.63 -16.12
C LEU A 151 -11.65 -9.16 -15.95
N TRP A 152 -11.34 -10.32 -16.53
CA TRP A 152 -10.04 -10.98 -16.43
C TRP A 152 -8.93 -10.35 -17.29
N LEU A 153 -9.28 -9.43 -18.20
CA LEU A 153 -8.34 -8.70 -19.05
C LEU A 153 -7.89 -7.35 -18.46
N ARG A 154 -8.35 -7.01 -17.26
CA ARG A 154 -8.14 -5.72 -16.60
C ARG A 154 -7.17 -5.85 -15.43
#